data_6fa6d3cebe172b4390c3ac35bf9accaf
#
_entry.id   6fa6d3cebe172b4390c3ac35bf9accaf
#
_cell.length_a   1.000
_cell.length_b   1.000
_cell.length_c   1.000
_cell.angle_alpha   90.00
_cell.angle_beta   90.00
_cell.angle_gamma   90.00
#
_symmetry.space_group_name_H-M   'P 1'
#
loop_
_entity.id
_entity.type
_entity.pdbx_description
1 polymer ?
#
loop_
_entity_poly.entity_id
_entity_poly.type
_entity_poly.pdbx_seq_one_letter_code
_entity_poly.pdbx_strand_id
1 'polypeptide(L)'
;MAKLKFGQAVTALGAFASAIVVGISLTGTPADAQEIYRPGIWIDPDGCEHWAMDDGAEGYMSPHRTRDGRPVCHRSEICGVMPNEQLFATDSYRISHANKQRLAQFFQQANAFGYLIYGHTDERASYEYNVRLSENRARAVAEVAASVGARIVDVKGFSESQPRAEGSNPAAWQQNRRVEIYCLR
;
A
#
# COMPACT_ATOMS: atom_id res chain seq x y z
N MET A 1 -64.68 -41.98 -28.39
CA MET A 1 -65.40 -43.27 -28.51
C MET A 1 -64.48 -44.43 -28.13
N ALA A 2 -65.03 -45.29 -27.26
CA ALA A 2 -64.67 -46.69 -27.00
C ALA A 2 -63.31 -46.95 -26.31
N LYS A 3 -63.38 -47.35 -25.08
CA LYS A 3 -63.70 -48.53 -24.25
C LYS A 3 -62.45 -49.33 -23.91
N LEU A 4 -62.13 -49.31 -22.64
CA LEU A 4 -62.05 -50.38 -21.65
C LEU A 4 -61.60 -51.74 -22.13
N LYS A 5 -60.57 -52.29 -21.39
CA LYS A 5 -60.73 -53.61 -20.73
C LYS A 5 -59.75 -53.82 -19.56
N PHE A 6 -60.30 -54.23 -18.46
CA PHE A 6 -59.73 -54.78 -17.27
C PHE A 6 -58.97 -56.10 -17.48
N GLY A 7 -57.98 -56.40 -16.67
CA GLY A 7 -57.40 -57.71 -16.46
C GLY A 7 -56.67 -57.76 -15.15
N GLN A 8 -57.36 -58.36 -14.14
CA GLN A 8 -56.77 -58.71 -12.81
C GLN A 8 -56.05 -60.07 -12.93
N ALA A 9 -54.98 -60.23 -12.21
CA ALA A 9 -54.53 -61.46 -11.56
C ALA A 9 -53.31 -61.16 -10.69
N VAL A 10 -53.43 -61.11 -9.37
CA VAL A 10 -53.29 -62.16 -8.34
C VAL A 10 -51.82 -62.54 -8.00
N THR A 11 -51.44 -62.07 -6.83
CA THR A 11 -50.57 -62.59 -5.74
C THR A 11 -49.30 -63.42 -6.03
N ALA A 12 -48.18 -62.94 -5.45
CA ALA A 12 -47.28 -63.79 -4.64
C ALA A 12 -46.49 -62.95 -3.64
N LEU A 13 -46.63 -63.27 -2.35
CA LEU A 13 -45.82 -62.76 -1.24
C LEU A 13 -44.39 -63.30 -1.41
N GLY A 14 -43.42 -62.42 -1.41
CA GLY A 14 -42.01 -62.74 -1.24
C GLY A 14 -41.39 -61.70 -0.30
N ALA A 15 -41.25 -62.05 0.94
CA ALA A 15 -40.55 -61.22 1.94
C ALA A 15 -39.02 -61.27 1.65
N PHE A 16 -38.51 -60.23 1.06
CA PHE A 16 -37.06 -60.01 1.00
C PHE A 16 -36.70 -58.91 2.04
N ALA A 17 -35.96 -59.33 3.07
CA ALA A 17 -35.33 -58.45 4.02
C ALA A 17 -34.22 -57.66 3.28
N SER A 18 -34.50 -56.44 2.93
CA SER A 18 -33.48 -55.51 2.37
C SER A 18 -32.65 -54.98 3.52
N ALA A 19 -31.43 -55.46 3.64
CA ALA A 19 -30.40 -54.85 4.47
C ALA A 19 -30.06 -53.47 3.88
N ILE A 20 -30.44 -52.40 4.59
CA ILE A 20 -30.04 -51.04 4.27
C ILE A 20 -28.56 -50.91 4.67
N VAL A 21 -27.66 -51.03 3.71
CA VAL A 21 -26.25 -50.61 3.89
C VAL A 21 -26.25 -49.11 3.83
N VAL A 22 -26.21 -48.44 5.01
CA VAL A 22 -25.93 -47.02 5.11
C VAL A 22 -24.46 -46.82 4.78
N GLY A 23 -24.19 -46.56 3.52
CA GLY A 23 -22.88 -46.11 3.07
C GLY A 23 -22.63 -44.69 3.62
N ILE A 24 -21.81 -44.61 4.69
CA ILE A 24 -21.26 -43.31 5.16
C ILE A 24 -20.26 -42.88 4.07
N SER A 25 -20.72 -42.06 3.17
CA SER A 25 -19.83 -41.29 2.27
C SER A 25 -19.07 -40.30 3.11
N LEU A 26 -17.85 -40.61 3.50
CA LEU A 26 -16.88 -39.64 3.98
C LEU A 26 -16.50 -38.77 2.78
N THR A 27 -17.32 -37.75 2.48
CA THR A 27 -16.88 -36.65 1.67
C THR A 27 -15.90 -35.87 2.53
N GLY A 28 -14.64 -36.28 2.53
CA GLY A 28 -13.56 -35.41 2.98
C GLY A 28 -13.62 -34.15 2.12
N THR A 29 -13.90 -33.02 2.75
CA THR A 29 -13.63 -31.73 2.13
C THR A 29 -12.17 -31.79 1.67
N PRO A 30 -11.87 -31.42 0.41
CA PRO A 30 -10.47 -31.28 0.01
C PRO A 30 -9.83 -30.35 1.03
N ALA A 31 -8.72 -30.78 1.64
CA ALA A 31 -7.92 -29.91 2.48
C ALA A 31 -7.67 -28.65 1.64
N ASP A 32 -8.09 -27.50 2.16
CA ASP A 32 -7.84 -26.22 1.52
C ASP A 32 -6.40 -26.20 1.06
N ALA A 33 -6.21 -25.98 -0.23
CA ALA A 33 -4.88 -25.84 -0.78
C ALA A 33 -4.20 -24.76 0.03
N GLN A 34 -3.18 -25.12 0.79
CA GLN A 34 -2.42 -24.21 1.61
C GLN A 34 -1.97 -23.08 0.70
N GLU A 35 -2.57 -21.93 0.87
CA GLU A 35 -2.24 -20.75 0.08
C GLU A 35 -0.75 -20.50 0.28
N ILE A 36 0.04 -20.64 -0.81
CA ILE A 36 1.49 -20.50 -0.71
C ILE A 36 1.74 -19.02 -0.45
N TYR A 37 1.89 -18.68 0.82
CA TYR A 37 2.21 -17.33 1.24
C TYR A 37 3.55 -16.91 0.64
N ARG A 38 3.55 -15.78 -0.07
CA ARG A 38 4.75 -15.15 -0.61
C ARG A 38 5.14 -13.99 0.30
N PRO A 39 6.23 -14.09 1.06
CA PRO A 39 6.67 -13.00 1.90
C PRO A 39 6.94 -11.75 1.05
N GLY A 40 6.41 -10.62 1.49
CA GLY A 40 6.70 -9.31 0.93
C GLY A 40 8.01 -8.75 1.49
N ILE A 41 8.58 -7.74 0.84
CA ILE A 41 9.65 -6.93 1.41
C ILE A 41 9.04 -5.58 1.78
N TRP A 42 9.09 -5.26 3.06
CA TRP A 42 8.81 -3.93 3.59
C TRP A 42 10.13 -3.20 3.84
N ILE A 43 10.14 -1.89 3.59
CA ILE A 43 11.31 -1.04 3.79
C ILE A 43 10.95 -0.04 4.87
N ASP A 44 11.78 0.04 5.90
CA ASP A 44 11.60 1.02 6.96
C ASP A 44 12.05 2.44 6.51
N PRO A 45 11.70 3.49 7.29
CA PRO A 45 12.10 4.86 6.96
C PRO A 45 13.61 5.09 6.95
N ASP A 46 14.40 4.23 7.60
CA ASP A 46 15.86 4.27 7.58
C ASP A 46 16.43 3.61 6.30
N GLY A 47 15.57 3.02 5.48
CA GLY A 47 15.91 2.40 4.21
C GLY A 47 16.28 0.93 4.31
N CYS A 48 16.11 0.28 5.47
CA CYS A 48 16.45 -1.13 5.63
C CYS A 48 15.27 -2.05 5.26
N GLU A 49 15.59 -3.16 4.62
CA GLU A 49 14.61 -4.15 4.18
C GLU A 49 14.25 -5.12 5.31
N HIS A 50 12.96 -5.44 5.37
CA HIS A 50 12.40 -6.43 6.26
C HIS A 50 11.55 -7.41 5.47
N TRP A 51 11.64 -8.70 5.82
CA TRP A 51 10.64 -9.67 5.37
C TRP A 51 9.35 -9.40 6.13
N ALA A 52 8.29 -9.14 5.40
CA ALA A 52 6.95 -8.96 5.95
C ALA A 52 6.12 -10.19 5.60
N MET A 53 5.57 -10.84 6.60
CA MET A 53 4.60 -11.92 6.47
C MET A 53 3.32 -11.48 7.15
N ASP A 54 2.25 -11.36 6.39
CA ASP A 54 0.91 -11.05 6.88
C ASP A 54 -0.03 -12.12 6.32
N ASP A 55 -0.49 -13.00 7.19
CA ASP A 55 -1.45 -14.06 6.87
C ASP A 55 -2.88 -13.66 7.20
N GLY A 56 -3.10 -12.38 7.52
CA GLY A 56 -4.40 -11.81 7.89
C GLY A 56 -4.78 -12.00 9.36
N ALA A 57 -3.92 -12.62 10.18
CA ALA A 57 -4.13 -12.78 11.61
C ALA A 57 -3.12 -11.98 12.43
N GLU A 58 -1.84 -12.32 12.36
CA GLU A 58 -0.76 -11.60 13.03
C GLU A 58 0.42 -11.42 12.07
N GLY A 59 0.78 -10.17 11.77
CA GLY A 59 1.92 -9.86 10.92
C GLY A 59 3.24 -10.13 11.63
N TYR A 60 4.18 -10.76 10.95
CA TYR A 60 5.55 -10.96 11.40
C TYR A 60 6.53 -10.23 10.50
N MET A 61 7.47 -9.49 11.10
CA MET A 61 8.55 -8.82 10.37
C MET A 61 9.90 -9.25 10.93
N SER A 62 10.84 -9.56 10.02
CA SER A 62 12.22 -9.85 10.38
C SER A 62 13.17 -9.10 9.47
N PRO A 63 14.36 -8.68 9.95
CA PRO A 63 15.34 -8.01 9.10
C PRO A 63 15.74 -8.89 7.91
N HIS A 64 15.70 -8.33 6.69
CA HIS A 64 16.30 -8.96 5.53
C HIS A 64 17.82 -8.83 5.64
N ARG A 65 18.51 -9.96 5.61
CA ARG A 65 19.96 -10.03 5.77
C ARG A 65 20.62 -10.64 4.55
N THR A 66 21.81 -10.15 4.25
CA THR A 66 22.72 -10.76 3.29
C THR A 66 23.18 -12.13 3.80
N ARG A 67 23.84 -12.91 2.95
CA ARG A 67 24.37 -14.25 3.30
C ARG A 67 25.39 -14.23 4.45
N ASP A 68 26.11 -13.13 4.63
CA ASP A 68 27.06 -12.88 5.70
C ASP A 68 26.43 -12.21 6.96
N GLY A 69 25.10 -12.16 7.03
CA GLY A 69 24.35 -11.74 8.20
C GLY A 69 24.15 -10.24 8.35
N ARG A 70 24.64 -9.41 7.41
CA ARG A 70 24.44 -7.95 7.45
C ARG A 70 23.04 -7.57 6.98
N PRO A 71 22.41 -6.54 7.56
CA PRO A 71 21.12 -6.05 7.08
C PRO A 71 21.26 -5.49 5.66
N VAL A 72 20.24 -5.68 4.84
CA VAL A 72 20.13 -5.06 3.51
C VAL A 72 19.49 -3.69 3.70
N CYS A 73 20.27 -2.63 3.49
CA CYS A 73 19.80 -1.25 3.64
C CYS A 73 20.18 -0.41 2.42
N HIS A 74 19.30 0.51 2.07
CA HIS A 74 19.46 1.47 0.99
C HIS A 74 19.86 2.83 1.56
N ARG A 75 20.81 3.50 0.92
CA ARG A 75 21.22 4.84 1.33
C ARG A 75 20.09 5.82 0.98
N SER A 76 19.69 6.61 1.97
CA SER A 76 18.74 7.72 1.80
C SER A 76 19.47 9.03 1.53
N GLU A 77 19.13 9.71 0.45
CA GLU A 77 19.67 11.04 0.11
C GLU A 77 18.56 11.94 -0.44
N ILE A 78 18.62 13.25 -0.14
CA ILE A 78 17.71 14.23 -0.75
C ILE A 78 18.03 14.33 -2.24
N CYS A 79 17.10 13.92 -3.08
CA CYS A 79 17.22 14.00 -4.53
C CYS A 79 16.30 15.05 -5.17
N GLY A 80 15.36 15.60 -4.39
CA GLY A 80 14.48 16.68 -4.85
C GLY A 80 13.98 17.55 -3.70
N VAL A 81 13.98 18.86 -3.91
CA VAL A 81 13.32 19.84 -3.04
C VAL A 81 12.40 20.68 -3.89
N MET A 82 11.11 20.56 -3.65
CA MET A 82 10.08 21.22 -4.43
C MET A 82 9.44 22.36 -3.61
N PRO A 83 9.68 23.63 -3.95
CA PRO A 83 9.00 24.75 -3.32
C PRO A 83 7.48 24.63 -3.50
N ASN A 84 6.73 24.83 -2.43
CA ASN A 84 5.27 24.65 -2.47
C ASN A 84 4.58 25.59 -3.49
N GLU A 85 5.09 26.81 -3.66
CA GLU A 85 4.56 27.79 -4.61
C GLU A 85 4.66 27.31 -6.08
N GLN A 86 5.60 26.45 -6.38
CA GLN A 86 5.76 25.88 -7.73
C GLN A 86 4.79 24.71 -7.98
N LEU A 87 4.40 23.98 -6.93
CA LEU A 87 3.55 22.80 -7.06
C LEU A 87 2.08 23.11 -6.81
N PHE A 88 1.79 23.96 -5.83
CA PHE A 88 0.45 24.16 -5.29
C PHE A 88 0.04 25.63 -5.34
N ALA A 89 -1.25 25.88 -5.51
CA ALA A 89 -1.80 27.20 -5.21
C ALA A 89 -1.75 27.45 -3.69
N THR A 90 -1.90 28.72 -3.30
CA THR A 90 -1.99 29.11 -1.90
C THR A 90 -3.08 28.30 -1.21
N ASP A 91 -2.77 27.80 -0.01
CA ASP A 91 -3.70 27.06 0.83
C ASP A 91 -4.30 25.80 0.16
N SER A 92 -3.53 25.19 -0.75
CA SER A 92 -3.95 24.03 -1.53
C SER A 92 -2.90 22.92 -1.52
N TYR A 93 -3.35 21.72 -1.77
CA TYR A 93 -2.54 20.53 -2.04
C TYR A 93 -2.82 19.96 -3.45
N ARG A 94 -3.60 20.66 -4.28
CA ARG A 94 -3.90 20.22 -5.65
C ARG A 94 -2.75 20.59 -6.58
N ILE A 95 -2.23 19.59 -7.27
CA ILE A 95 -1.16 19.76 -8.26
C ILE A 95 -1.79 19.96 -9.64
N SER A 96 -1.37 20.98 -10.36
CA SER A 96 -1.81 21.24 -11.74
C SER A 96 -1.36 20.11 -12.68
N HIS A 97 -2.05 19.95 -13.82
CA HIS A 97 -1.69 18.92 -14.81
C HIS A 97 -0.23 19.08 -15.29
N ALA A 98 0.21 20.31 -15.59
CA ALA A 98 1.59 20.57 -16.01
C ALA A 98 2.62 20.17 -14.93
N ASN A 99 2.34 20.46 -13.66
CA ASN A 99 3.22 20.09 -12.57
C ASN A 99 3.22 18.57 -12.31
N LYS A 100 2.08 17.88 -12.49
CA LYS A 100 2.02 16.42 -12.45
C LYS A 100 2.92 15.79 -13.51
N GLN A 101 2.92 16.33 -14.73
CA GLN A 101 3.80 15.85 -15.80
C GLN A 101 5.29 16.04 -15.45
N ARG A 102 5.68 17.22 -14.90
CA ARG A 102 7.06 17.47 -14.46
C ARG A 102 7.50 16.52 -13.34
N LEU A 103 6.66 16.31 -12.35
CA LEU A 103 6.92 15.37 -11.26
C LEU A 103 7.04 13.92 -11.78
N ALA A 104 6.15 13.51 -12.68
CA ALA A 104 6.19 12.19 -13.30
C ALA A 104 7.54 11.97 -14.03
N GLN A 105 7.99 12.94 -14.83
CA GLN A 105 9.29 12.91 -15.47
C GLN A 105 10.45 12.85 -14.47
N PHE A 106 10.39 13.63 -13.39
CA PHE A 106 11.40 13.58 -12.33
C PHE A 106 11.52 12.16 -11.75
N PHE A 107 10.42 11.52 -11.36
CA PHE A 107 10.45 10.18 -10.78
C PHE A 107 10.94 9.11 -11.77
N GLN A 108 10.58 9.21 -13.04
CA GLN A 108 11.07 8.33 -14.09
C GLN A 108 12.57 8.47 -14.33
N GLN A 109 13.10 9.70 -14.25
CA GLN A 109 14.54 9.96 -14.46
C GLN A 109 15.39 9.65 -13.22
N ALA A 110 14.87 9.90 -12.01
CA ALA A 110 15.59 9.67 -10.76
C ALA A 110 15.93 8.19 -10.54
N ASN A 111 15.09 7.27 -11.05
CA ASN A 111 15.29 5.81 -11.05
C ASN A 111 15.86 5.28 -9.73
N ALA A 112 15.25 5.68 -8.60
CA ALA A 112 15.61 5.22 -7.28
C ALA A 112 14.91 3.89 -6.95
N PHE A 113 15.48 3.13 -6.03
CA PHE A 113 14.87 1.91 -5.51
C PHE A 113 13.54 2.17 -4.78
N GLY A 114 13.45 3.31 -4.09
CA GLY A 114 12.26 3.77 -3.41
C GLY A 114 12.35 5.25 -3.04
N TYR A 115 11.25 5.82 -2.57
CA TYR A 115 11.14 7.24 -2.25
C TYR A 115 10.50 7.46 -0.89
N LEU A 116 11.07 8.41 -0.10
CA LEU A 116 10.43 9.00 1.06
C LEU A 116 10.01 10.43 0.66
N ILE A 117 8.79 10.83 0.99
CA ILE A 117 8.24 12.11 0.57
C ILE A 117 7.72 12.86 1.78
N TYR A 118 8.34 13.99 2.10
CA TYR A 118 8.10 14.75 3.31
C TYR A 118 7.64 16.18 3.01
N GLY A 119 6.49 16.54 3.58
CA GLY A 119 5.89 17.85 3.43
C GLY A 119 6.19 18.76 4.62
N HIS A 120 6.45 20.03 4.34
CA HIS A 120 6.73 21.06 5.33
C HIS A 120 5.90 22.30 5.08
N THR A 121 5.58 23.02 6.16
CA THR A 121 4.91 24.33 6.13
C THR A 121 5.79 25.39 6.79
N ASP A 122 5.33 26.63 6.74
CA ASP A 122 5.79 27.66 7.65
C ASP A 122 4.94 27.71 8.94
N GLU A 123 5.35 28.54 9.91
CA GLU A 123 4.81 28.65 11.26
C GLU A 123 3.51 29.46 11.40
N ARG A 124 2.94 30.03 10.32
CA ARG A 124 1.90 31.07 10.40
C ARG A 124 0.49 30.58 10.69
N ALA A 125 0.22 29.28 10.60
CA ALA A 125 -1.08 28.69 10.92
C ALA A 125 -1.00 27.84 12.21
N SER A 126 -2.13 27.25 12.63
CA SER A 126 -2.09 26.34 13.77
C SER A 126 -1.32 25.04 13.41
N TYR A 127 -0.70 24.47 14.41
CA TYR A 127 0.07 23.24 14.25
C TYR A 127 -0.77 22.12 13.61
N GLU A 128 -1.98 21.89 14.09
CA GLU A 128 -2.88 20.83 13.58
C GLU A 128 -3.28 21.06 12.13
N TYR A 129 -3.49 22.32 11.75
CA TYR A 129 -3.74 22.68 10.36
C TYR A 129 -2.52 22.39 9.49
N ASN A 130 -1.34 22.82 9.94
CA ASN A 130 -0.07 22.66 9.24
C ASN A 130 0.32 21.17 9.09
N VAL A 131 0.06 20.33 10.10
CA VAL A 131 0.24 18.86 10.00
C VAL A 131 -0.60 18.31 8.86
N ARG A 132 -1.91 18.59 8.83
CA ARG A 132 -2.79 18.10 7.76
C ARG A 132 -2.41 18.63 6.38
N LEU A 133 -2.04 19.92 6.29
CA LEU A 133 -1.66 20.52 5.02
C LEU A 133 -0.36 19.94 4.47
N SER A 134 0.66 19.80 5.31
CA SER A 134 1.95 19.22 4.93
C SER A 134 1.81 17.76 4.50
N GLU A 135 1.02 16.95 5.23
CA GLU A 135 0.74 15.56 4.88
C GLU A 135 -0.03 15.45 3.56
N ASN A 136 -1.08 16.24 3.35
CA ASN A 136 -1.83 16.22 2.10
C ASN A 136 -0.97 16.61 0.89
N ARG A 137 -0.03 17.55 1.07
CA ARG A 137 0.93 17.94 0.02
C ARG A 137 1.92 16.84 -0.30
N ALA A 138 2.49 16.20 0.72
CA ALA A 138 3.36 15.05 0.55
C ALA A 138 2.63 13.89 -0.15
N ARG A 139 1.40 13.59 0.26
CA ARG A 139 0.55 12.57 -0.35
C ARG A 139 0.23 12.86 -1.81
N ALA A 140 -0.10 14.11 -2.14
CA ALA A 140 -0.37 14.50 -3.53
C ALA A 140 0.86 14.30 -4.45
N VAL A 141 2.08 14.50 -3.95
CA VAL A 141 3.32 14.19 -4.68
C VAL A 141 3.53 12.69 -4.79
N ALA A 142 3.28 11.93 -3.71
CA ALA A 142 3.38 10.48 -3.69
C ALA A 142 2.41 9.81 -4.68
N GLU A 143 1.20 10.32 -4.83
CA GLU A 143 0.22 9.82 -5.81
C GLU A 143 0.75 9.98 -7.25
N VAL A 144 1.41 11.09 -7.57
CA VAL A 144 2.04 11.28 -8.88
C VAL A 144 3.18 10.29 -9.07
N ALA A 145 4.03 10.10 -8.07
CA ALA A 145 5.13 9.13 -8.12
C ALA A 145 4.59 7.69 -8.33
N ALA A 146 3.60 7.28 -7.56
CA ALA A 146 2.97 5.97 -7.68
C ALA A 146 2.34 5.75 -9.07
N SER A 147 1.76 6.80 -9.68
CA SER A 147 1.15 6.72 -11.02
C SER A 147 2.13 6.37 -12.14
N VAL A 148 3.44 6.55 -11.91
CA VAL A 148 4.51 6.16 -12.85
C VAL A 148 5.31 4.95 -12.38
N GLY A 149 4.79 4.21 -11.40
CA GLY A 149 5.40 2.97 -10.91
C GLY A 149 6.52 3.17 -9.88
N ALA A 150 6.72 4.39 -9.36
CA ALA A 150 7.71 4.63 -8.33
C ALA A 150 7.27 3.98 -6.99
N ARG A 151 8.19 3.29 -6.33
CA ARG A 151 7.96 2.67 -5.03
C ARG A 151 7.96 3.75 -3.94
N ILE A 152 6.85 3.94 -3.27
CA ILE A 152 6.74 4.86 -2.14
C ILE A 152 6.95 4.07 -0.85
N VAL A 153 7.93 4.47 -0.06
CA VAL A 153 8.33 3.82 1.20
C VAL A 153 7.70 4.54 2.39
N ASP A 154 7.76 5.87 2.41
CA ASP A 154 7.18 6.66 3.50
C ASP A 154 6.64 8.00 3.00
N VAL A 155 5.55 8.47 3.62
CA VAL A 155 4.95 9.78 3.34
C VAL A 155 4.57 10.44 4.66
N LYS A 156 5.18 11.58 4.96
CA LYS A 156 4.93 12.32 6.21
C LYS A 156 4.74 13.81 6.00
N GLY A 157 3.92 14.41 6.87
CA GLY A 157 3.84 15.85 7.07
C GLY A 157 4.54 16.24 8.36
N PHE A 158 5.57 17.07 8.28
CA PHE A 158 6.33 17.54 9.43
C PHE A 158 5.87 18.91 9.93
N SER A 159 4.82 19.50 9.33
CA SER A 159 4.39 20.84 9.74
C SER A 159 5.54 21.84 9.63
N GLU A 160 5.70 22.70 10.64
CA GLU A 160 6.83 23.63 10.81
C GLU A 160 7.95 23.05 11.68
N SER A 161 7.86 21.80 12.14
CA SER A 161 8.79 21.24 13.15
C SER A 161 10.23 21.03 12.65
N GLN A 162 10.44 21.03 11.34
CA GLN A 162 11.75 20.88 10.71
C GLN A 162 12.02 22.04 9.74
N PRO A 163 12.30 23.26 10.25
CA PRO A 163 12.57 24.41 9.41
C PRO A 163 13.89 24.23 8.65
N ARG A 164 13.92 24.63 7.39
CA ARG A 164 15.14 24.72 6.57
C ARG A 164 15.86 26.06 6.75
N ALA A 165 15.10 27.10 7.01
CA ALA A 165 15.59 28.41 7.31
C ALA A 165 14.99 28.92 8.63
N GLU A 166 15.84 29.49 9.47
CA GLU A 166 15.42 30.08 10.74
C GLU A 166 14.91 31.51 10.54
N GLY A 167 14.04 31.94 11.45
CA GLY A 167 13.50 33.29 11.51
C GLY A 167 12.09 33.43 10.96
N SER A 168 11.36 34.37 11.55
CA SER A 168 9.95 34.68 11.23
C SER A 168 9.87 35.82 10.19
N ASN A 169 10.29 35.53 8.97
CA ASN A 169 10.27 36.48 7.86
C ASN A 169 9.88 35.82 6.53
N PRO A 170 9.44 36.61 5.53
CA PRO A 170 8.94 36.03 4.26
C PRO A 170 9.93 35.11 3.54
N ALA A 171 11.24 35.40 3.60
CA ALA A 171 12.26 34.61 2.94
C ALA A 171 12.45 33.24 3.62
N ALA A 172 12.46 33.20 4.98
CA ALA A 172 12.50 31.96 5.73
C ALA A 172 11.23 31.13 5.52
N TRP A 173 10.05 31.75 5.60
CA TRP A 173 8.78 31.08 5.34
C TRP A 173 8.72 30.42 3.95
N GLN A 174 9.23 31.11 2.92
CA GLN A 174 9.28 30.57 1.57
C GLN A 174 10.15 29.32 1.47
N GLN A 175 11.31 29.31 2.13
CA GLN A 175 12.21 28.15 2.16
C GLN A 175 11.62 26.98 2.97
N ASN A 176 10.84 27.28 4.00
CA ASN A 176 10.23 26.29 4.85
C ASN A 176 9.03 25.60 4.19
N ARG A 177 8.27 26.30 3.34
CA ARG A 177 7.16 25.74 2.56
C ARG A 177 7.69 24.89 1.40
N ARG A 178 7.94 23.62 1.63
CA ARG A 178 8.51 22.70 0.63
C ARG A 178 7.99 21.28 0.76
N VAL A 179 8.20 20.50 -0.28
CA VAL A 179 8.18 19.03 -0.23
C VAL A 179 9.58 18.54 -0.53
N GLU A 180 10.12 17.72 0.35
CA GLU A 180 11.39 17.03 0.17
C GLU A 180 11.16 15.63 -0.34
N ILE A 181 11.96 15.20 -1.31
CA ILE A 181 11.94 13.87 -1.88
C ILE A 181 13.30 13.25 -1.60
N TYR A 182 13.30 12.15 -0.88
CA TYR A 182 14.49 11.35 -0.63
C TYR A 182 14.46 10.14 -1.55
N CYS A 183 15.59 9.88 -2.18
CA CYS A 183 15.83 8.70 -3.00
C CYS A 183 16.57 7.65 -2.18
N LEU A 184 16.06 6.43 -2.17
CA LEU A 184 16.75 5.25 -1.65
C LEU A 184 17.55 4.61 -2.78
N ARG A 185 18.85 4.39 -2.55
CA ARG A 185 19.79 3.82 -3.54
C ARG A 185 20.64 2.68 -2.96
#